data_d8ab29a44e6bb398612415f69b522efa
#
_entry.id   d8ab29a44e6bb398612415f69b522efa
#
_cell.length_a   1.000
_cell.length_b   1.000
_cell.length_c   1.000
_cell.angle_alpha   90.00
_cell.angle_beta   90.00
_cell.angle_gamma   90.00
#
_symmetry.space_group_name_H-M   'P 1'
#
loop_
_entity.id
_entity.type
_entity.pdbx_description
1 polymer ?
#
loop_
_entity_poly.entity_id
_entity_poly.type
_entity_poly.pdbx_seq_one_letter_code
_entity_poly.pdbx_strand_id
1 'polypeptide(L)'
;MTNKYKNLPLRSGVGIIVLNKKNEVFIAKRIDNQKNFWQMPQGGVEEGEGYLSAAYRELEEETSIKSVELIKELDGTITYELPDRLLGVIWRGKYKGQKQKWFLMRFNGDEQEINIKTRVPEFLNWKWIELDQI
;
A
#
# COMPACT_ATOMS: atom_id res chain seq x y z
N MET A 1 -25.39 -21.35 7.47
CA MET A 1 -24.12 -21.78 8.04
C MET A 1 -23.19 -20.61 8.26
N THR A 2 -22.62 -20.51 9.45
CA THR A 2 -21.67 -19.46 9.75
C THR A 2 -20.31 -19.82 9.14
N ASN A 3 -19.75 -18.92 8.34
CA ASN A 3 -18.43 -19.11 7.79
C ASN A 3 -17.40 -19.04 8.93
N LYS A 4 -16.62 -20.12 9.13
CA LYS A 4 -15.62 -20.20 10.19
C LYS A 4 -14.55 -19.11 10.09
N TYR A 5 -14.37 -18.51 8.92
CA TYR A 5 -13.37 -17.46 8.70
C TYR A 5 -13.84 -16.06 9.09
N LYS A 6 -15.12 -15.88 9.43
CA LYS A 6 -15.64 -14.54 9.81
C LYS A 6 -15.10 -14.03 11.13
N ASN A 7 -14.58 -14.94 11.98
CA ASN A 7 -13.99 -14.57 13.27
C ASN A 7 -12.49 -14.35 13.22
N LEU A 8 -11.89 -14.39 12.04
CA LEU A 8 -10.46 -14.14 11.89
C LEU A 8 -10.13 -12.67 12.16
N PRO A 9 -8.90 -12.39 12.62
CA PRO A 9 -8.48 -11.01 12.82
C PRO A 9 -8.29 -10.26 11.51
N LEU A 10 -8.17 -8.94 11.61
CA LEU A 10 -7.76 -8.08 10.49
C LEU A 10 -6.24 -8.03 10.42
N ARG A 11 -5.70 -8.07 9.19
CA ARG A 11 -4.29 -7.87 8.97
C ARG A 11 -3.97 -6.39 9.14
N SER A 12 -2.90 -6.08 9.88
CA SER A 12 -2.43 -4.70 10.00
C SER A 12 -1.70 -4.30 8.72
N GLY A 13 -2.04 -3.16 8.19
CA GLY A 13 -1.45 -2.67 6.95
C GLY A 13 -1.23 -1.17 6.96
N VAL A 14 -0.50 -0.71 5.94
CA VAL A 14 -0.21 0.71 5.73
C VAL A 14 -0.50 1.07 4.28
N GLY A 15 -0.80 2.35 4.08
CA GLY A 15 -0.89 2.94 2.76
C GLY A 15 -0.10 4.24 2.74
N ILE A 16 0.45 4.58 1.60
CA ILE A 16 1.31 5.75 1.46
C ILE A 16 0.82 6.62 0.31
N ILE A 17 0.52 7.88 0.62
CA ILE A 17 0.23 8.89 -0.38
C ILE A 17 1.53 9.65 -0.60
N VAL A 18 2.18 9.43 -1.74
CA VAL A 18 3.44 10.08 -2.08
C VAL A 18 3.17 11.25 -3.02
N LEU A 19 3.52 12.46 -2.59
CA LEU A 19 3.39 13.67 -3.39
C LEU A 19 4.76 14.10 -3.90
N ASN A 20 4.83 14.50 -5.17
CA ASN A 20 6.02 15.16 -5.70
C ASN A 20 5.97 16.67 -5.41
N LYS A 21 6.94 17.43 -5.95
CA LYS A 21 7.04 18.87 -5.71
C LYS A 21 5.87 19.65 -6.30
N LYS A 22 5.15 19.07 -7.27
CA LYS A 22 3.99 19.69 -7.91
C LYS A 22 2.68 19.26 -7.26
N ASN A 23 2.75 18.54 -6.13
CA ASN A 23 1.58 17.96 -5.46
C ASN A 23 0.82 16.96 -6.32
N GLU A 24 1.52 16.29 -7.22
CA GLU A 24 0.98 15.14 -7.93
C GLU A 24 1.19 13.88 -7.11
N VAL A 25 0.31 12.92 -7.24
CA VAL A 25 0.28 11.69 -6.45
C VAL A 25 0.86 10.54 -7.23
N PHE A 26 1.73 9.76 -6.58
CA PHE A 26 2.25 8.52 -7.15
C PHE A 26 1.18 7.44 -7.14
N ILE A 27 0.93 6.85 -8.30
CA ILE A 27 0.09 5.67 -8.41
C ILE A 27 0.79 4.63 -9.28
N ALA A 28 0.45 3.36 -9.05
CA ALA A 28 1.06 2.25 -9.76
C ALA A 28 0.02 1.19 -10.09
N LYS A 29 0.30 0.44 -11.14
CA LYS A 29 -0.57 -0.63 -11.62
C LYS A 29 0.06 -1.96 -11.25
N ARG A 30 -0.72 -2.82 -10.57
CA ARG A 30 -0.22 -4.13 -10.13
C ARG A 30 -0.06 -5.10 -11.30
N ILE A 31 0.98 -5.94 -11.19
CA ILE A 31 1.26 -7.00 -12.17
C ILE A 31 0.14 -8.04 -12.18
N ASP A 32 -0.37 -8.40 -11.00
CA ASP A 32 -1.34 -9.47 -10.83
C ASP A 32 -2.79 -9.05 -11.09
N ASN A 33 -3.01 -7.79 -11.46
CA ASN A 33 -4.34 -7.26 -11.72
C ASN A 33 -4.54 -7.04 -13.21
N GLN A 34 -5.36 -7.88 -13.83
CA GLN A 34 -5.64 -7.78 -15.28
C GLN A 34 -6.59 -6.63 -15.62
N LYS A 35 -7.26 -6.07 -14.61
CA LYS A 35 -8.08 -4.87 -14.79
C LYS A 35 -7.16 -3.65 -14.72
N ASN A 36 -7.56 -2.59 -15.39
CA ASN A 36 -6.73 -1.38 -15.45
C ASN A 36 -6.84 -0.57 -14.15
N PHE A 37 -6.48 -1.19 -13.04
CA PHE A 37 -6.52 -0.57 -11.72
C PHE A 37 -5.20 0.06 -11.35
N TRP A 38 -5.25 1.33 -10.96
CA TRP A 38 -4.13 2.07 -10.43
C TRP A 38 -4.33 2.28 -8.95
N GLN A 39 -3.29 2.14 -8.16
CA GLN A 39 -3.36 2.27 -6.71
C GLN A 39 -2.14 2.96 -6.14
N MET A 40 -2.28 3.48 -4.93
CA MET A 40 -1.15 4.00 -4.16
C MET A 40 -0.42 2.83 -3.51
N PRO A 41 0.88 2.98 -3.19
CA PRO A 41 1.63 1.94 -2.49
C PRO A 41 0.96 1.57 -1.16
N GLN A 42 0.92 0.28 -0.87
CA GLN A 42 0.36 -0.23 0.37
C GLN A 42 0.94 -1.61 0.65
N GLY A 43 0.94 -1.99 1.92
CA GLY A 43 1.47 -3.29 2.29
C GLY A 43 1.16 -3.65 3.72
N GLY A 44 1.71 -4.78 4.19
CA GLY A 44 1.46 -5.30 5.52
C GLY A 44 2.49 -4.81 6.53
N VAL A 45 2.05 -4.78 7.79
CA VAL A 45 2.92 -4.51 8.93
C VAL A 45 3.40 -5.84 9.47
N GLU A 46 4.70 -5.98 9.69
CA GLU A 46 5.28 -7.19 10.26
C GLU A 46 5.16 -7.19 11.77
N GLU A 47 5.23 -8.37 12.36
CA GLU A 47 5.16 -8.51 13.81
C GLU A 47 6.27 -7.70 14.49
N GLY A 48 5.90 -6.89 15.47
CA GLY A 48 6.85 -6.05 16.19
C GLY A 48 7.24 -4.77 15.45
N GLU A 49 6.72 -4.55 14.26
CA GLU A 49 7.03 -3.37 13.45
C GLU A 49 6.01 -2.26 13.72
N GLY A 50 6.48 -1.00 13.80
CA GLY A 50 5.58 0.14 13.88
C GLY A 50 4.98 0.46 12.52
N TYR A 51 3.83 1.15 12.51
CA TYR A 51 3.15 1.50 11.27
C TYR A 51 4.00 2.39 10.37
N LEU A 52 4.64 3.42 10.93
CA LEU A 52 5.47 4.34 10.12
C LEU A 52 6.67 3.62 9.52
N SER A 53 7.33 2.77 10.31
CA SER A 53 8.45 1.97 9.82
C SER A 53 8.02 1.04 8.69
N ALA A 54 6.84 0.43 8.82
CA ALA A 54 6.28 -0.42 7.78
C ALA A 54 6.00 0.38 6.52
N ALA A 55 5.50 1.61 6.65
CA ALA A 55 5.22 2.47 5.50
C ALA A 55 6.50 2.77 4.71
N TYR A 56 7.59 3.15 5.38
CA TYR A 56 8.87 3.38 4.71
C TYR A 56 9.39 2.10 4.06
N ARG A 57 9.33 0.98 4.76
CA ARG A 57 9.82 -0.30 4.23
C ARG A 57 9.03 -0.75 3.01
N GLU A 58 7.71 -0.73 3.08
CA GLU A 58 6.86 -1.15 1.97
C GLU A 58 7.06 -0.25 0.75
N LEU A 59 7.16 1.06 0.96
CA LEU A 59 7.40 1.99 -0.13
C LEU A 59 8.72 1.67 -0.84
N GLU A 60 9.78 1.43 -0.09
CA GLU A 60 11.08 1.09 -0.66
C GLU A 60 11.05 -0.26 -1.36
N GLU A 61 10.44 -1.27 -0.75
CA GLU A 61 10.36 -2.61 -1.35
C GLU A 61 9.61 -2.62 -2.67
N GLU A 62 8.56 -1.80 -2.78
CA GLU A 62 7.72 -1.78 -3.98
C GLU A 62 8.21 -0.83 -5.06
N THR A 63 8.82 0.29 -4.68
CA THR A 63 9.11 1.37 -5.61
C THR A 63 10.56 1.85 -5.61
N SER A 64 11.38 1.38 -4.67
CA SER A 64 12.75 1.84 -4.42
C SER A 64 12.83 3.27 -3.91
N ILE A 65 11.71 3.89 -3.57
CA ILE A 65 11.68 5.26 -3.07
C ILE A 65 12.15 5.30 -1.61
N LYS A 66 13.19 6.08 -1.35
CA LYS A 66 13.74 6.33 0.00
C LYS A 66 13.69 7.80 0.37
N SER A 67 13.76 8.69 -0.61
CA SER A 67 13.89 10.13 -0.39
C SER A 67 12.52 10.77 -0.16
N VAL A 68 11.91 10.42 0.97
CA VAL A 68 10.61 10.95 1.36
C VAL A 68 10.66 11.53 2.76
N GLU A 69 9.83 12.52 2.98
CA GLU A 69 9.63 13.18 4.27
C GLU A 69 8.17 13.04 4.66
N LEU A 70 7.91 12.61 5.89
CA LEU A 70 6.55 12.50 6.40
C LEU A 70 5.94 13.90 6.54
N ILE A 71 4.81 14.12 5.89
CA ILE A 71 4.02 15.34 6.04
C ILE A 71 3.01 15.14 7.17
N LYS A 72 2.27 14.05 7.13
CA LYS A 72 1.21 13.80 8.12
C LYS A 72 0.84 12.33 8.18
N GLU A 73 0.65 11.84 9.40
CA GLU A 73 -0.04 10.58 9.63
C GLU A 73 -1.53 10.89 9.62
N LEU A 74 -2.29 10.23 8.76
CA LEU A 74 -3.72 10.51 8.65
C LEU A 74 -4.46 9.95 9.86
N ASP A 75 -5.50 10.67 10.30
CA ASP A 75 -6.29 10.25 11.44
C ASP A 75 -7.12 9.02 11.13
N GLY A 76 -7.23 8.12 12.13
CA GLY A 76 -8.02 6.92 12.00
C GLY A 76 -7.42 5.86 11.09
N THR A 77 -8.21 4.87 10.77
CA THR A 77 -7.82 3.74 9.94
C THR A 77 -8.89 3.43 8.93
N ILE A 78 -8.49 2.79 7.84
CA ILE A 78 -9.43 2.30 6.82
C ILE A 78 -9.47 0.78 6.94
N THR A 79 -10.66 0.23 7.08
CA THR A 79 -10.86 -1.21 7.23
C THR A 79 -11.65 -1.75 6.04
N TYR A 80 -11.19 -2.87 5.48
CA TYR A 80 -11.98 -3.61 4.50
C TYR A 80 -11.93 -5.09 4.83
N GLU A 81 -12.99 -5.80 4.45
CA GLU A 81 -13.06 -7.25 4.64
C GLU A 81 -12.99 -7.94 3.28
N LEU A 82 -12.40 -9.14 3.29
CA LEU A 82 -12.27 -9.94 2.09
C LEU A 82 -13.64 -10.44 1.64
N PRO A 83 -13.90 -10.51 0.31
CA PRO A 83 -15.05 -11.24 -0.20
C PRO A 83 -15.01 -12.69 0.27
N ASP A 84 -16.17 -13.29 0.47
CA ASP A 84 -16.28 -14.67 0.98
C ASP A 84 -15.42 -15.66 0.18
N ARG A 85 -15.32 -15.48 -1.13
CA ARG A 85 -14.53 -16.38 -2.00
C ARG A 85 -13.04 -16.37 -1.69
N LEU A 86 -12.54 -15.32 -1.04
CA LEU A 86 -11.13 -15.18 -0.70
C LEU A 86 -10.81 -15.51 0.74
N LEU A 87 -11.84 -15.63 1.59
CA LEU A 87 -11.65 -16.00 2.99
C LEU A 87 -11.04 -17.40 3.06
N GLY A 88 -10.00 -17.55 3.87
CA GLY A 88 -9.27 -18.80 4.01
C GLY A 88 -8.30 -19.10 2.88
N VAL A 89 -8.21 -18.25 1.86
CA VAL A 89 -7.38 -18.48 0.67
C VAL A 89 -6.13 -17.59 0.69
N ILE A 90 -6.31 -16.25 0.65
CA ILE A 90 -5.16 -15.35 0.64
C ILE A 90 -4.62 -15.15 2.06
N TRP A 91 -3.38 -14.67 2.16
CA TRP A 91 -2.66 -14.48 3.43
C TRP A 91 -2.64 -15.76 4.27
N ARG A 92 -2.53 -16.91 3.60
CA ARG A 92 -2.52 -18.25 4.24
C ARG A 92 -3.77 -18.51 5.09
N GLY A 93 -4.88 -17.86 4.77
CA GLY A 93 -6.14 -18.04 5.48
C GLY A 93 -6.15 -17.45 6.89
N LYS A 94 -5.23 -16.57 7.23
CA LYS A 94 -5.08 -16.06 8.60
C LYS A 94 -5.95 -14.85 8.93
N TYR A 95 -6.43 -14.14 7.93
CA TYR A 95 -7.11 -12.86 8.12
C TYR A 95 -8.40 -12.79 7.34
N LYS A 96 -9.37 -12.03 7.87
CA LYS A 96 -10.63 -11.76 7.17
C LYS A 96 -10.62 -10.46 6.37
N GLY A 97 -9.58 -9.66 6.51
CA GLY A 97 -9.45 -8.38 5.84
C GLY A 97 -8.24 -7.63 6.34
N GLN A 98 -8.21 -6.35 6.09
CA GLN A 98 -7.08 -5.50 6.45
C GLN A 98 -7.54 -4.20 7.08
N LYS A 99 -6.80 -3.76 8.11
CA LYS A 99 -6.97 -2.48 8.76
C LYS A 99 -5.74 -1.65 8.44
N GLN A 100 -5.91 -0.54 7.72
CA GLN A 100 -4.82 0.26 7.18
C GLN A 100 -4.68 1.60 7.86
N LYS A 101 -3.45 1.95 8.18
CA LYS A 101 -3.04 3.30 8.60
C LYS A 101 -2.39 3.98 7.41
N TRP A 102 -2.79 5.20 7.11
CA TRP A 102 -2.29 5.93 5.93
C TRP A 102 -1.38 7.08 6.32
N PHE A 103 -0.35 7.31 5.48
CA PHE A 103 0.66 8.33 5.68
C PHE A 103 0.80 9.18 4.42
N LEU A 104 0.90 10.49 4.62
CA LEU A 104 1.16 11.45 3.54
C LEU A 104 2.63 11.82 3.57
N MET A 105 3.34 11.62 2.46
CA MET A 105 4.78 11.85 2.37
C MET A 105 5.12 12.70 1.16
N ARG A 106 6.18 13.51 1.30
CA ARG A 106 6.73 14.33 0.22
C ARG A 106 7.95 13.63 -0.37
N PHE A 107 7.94 13.40 -1.68
CA PHE A 107 9.10 12.89 -2.40
C PHE A 107 10.06 14.04 -2.68
N ASN A 108 11.27 13.94 -2.17
CA ASN A 108 12.32 14.94 -2.32
C ASN A 108 13.47 14.48 -3.22
N GLY A 109 13.35 13.29 -3.79
CA GLY A 109 14.38 12.70 -4.63
C GLY A 109 14.22 13.03 -6.10
N ASP A 110 15.07 12.40 -6.89
CA ASP A 110 15.04 12.44 -8.34
C ASP A 110 14.18 11.27 -8.84
N GLU A 111 13.45 11.45 -9.93
CA GLU A 111 12.63 10.38 -10.50
C GLU A 111 13.44 9.13 -10.88
N GLN A 112 14.73 9.27 -11.11
CA GLN A 112 15.63 8.14 -11.38
C GLN A 112 15.72 7.18 -10.19
N GLU A 113 15.39 7.65 -8.99
CA GLU A 113 15.33 6.81 -7.80
C GLU A 113 14.20 5.80 -7.88
N ILE A 114 13.11 6.12 -8.59
CA ILE A 114 11.92 5.29 -8.67
C ILE A 114 12.19 4.10 -9.60
N ASN A 115 12.14 2.89 -9.03
CA ASN A 115 12.37 1.67 -9.77
C ASN A 115 11.43 0.58 -9.25
N ILE A 116 10.42 0.25 -10.03
CA ILE A 116 9.45 -0.77 -9.67
C ILE A 116 9.90 -2.18 -10.03
N LYS A 117 11.03 -2.33 -10.70
CA LYS A 117 11.66 -3.63 -10.99
C LYS A 117 12.48 -4.06 -9.80
N THR A 118 11.80 -4.31 -8.69
CA THR A 118 12.42 -4.70 -7.42
C THR A 118 12.65 -6.21 -7.37
N ARG A 119 13.20 -6.70 -6.26
CA ARG A 119 13.51 -8.13 -6.10
C ARG A 119 12.26 -9.01 -6.25
N VAL A 120 11.12 -8.56 -5.71
CA VAL A 120 9.84 -9.23 -5.88
C VAL A 120 8.88 -8.20 -6.46
N PRO A 121 8.86 -8.04 -7.79
CA PRO A 121 8.07 -6.98 -8.42
C PRO A 121 6.58 -7.13 -8.17
N GLU A 122 5.93 -6.06 -7.78
CA GLU A 122 4.47 -6.01 -7.58
C GLU A 122 3.79 -5.11 -8.59
N PHE A 123 4.52 -4.18 -9.18
CA PHE A 123 3.96 -3.20 -10.11
C PHE A 123 4.47 -3.37 -11.53
N LEU A 124 3.56 -3.18 -12.48
CA LEU A 124 3.86 -3.22 -13.90
C LEU A 124 4.27 -1.86 -14.43
N ASN A 125 3.68 -0.79 -13.91
CA ASN A 125 3.90 0.57 -14.36
C ASN A 125 3.56 1.56 -13.24
N TRP A 126 4.03 2.81 -13.35
CA TRP A 126 3.73 3.86 -12.40
C TRP A 126 3.60 5.21 -13.10
N LYS A 127 2.94 6.17 -12.45
CA LYS A 127 2.84 7.54 -12.96
C LYS A 127 2.46 8.49 -11.81
N TRP A 128 2.64 9.78 -12.09
CA TRP A 128 2.12 10.85 -11.25
C TRP A 128 0.78 11.32 -11.80
N ILE A 129 -0.18 11.58 -10.93
CA ILE A 129 -1.46 12.16 -11.34
C ILE A 129 -1.80 13.35 -10.45
N GLU A 130 -2.59 14.28 -10.99
CA GLU A 130 -3.05 15.41 -10.20
C GLU A 130 -4.07 14.96 -9.16
N LEU A 131 -4.11 15.67 -8.01
CA LEU A 131 -4.98 15.31 -6.90
C LEU A 131 -6.46 15.23 -7.29
N ASP A 132 -6.90 16.08 -8.19
CA ASP A 132 -8.29 16.11 -8.63
C ASP A 132 -8.68 14.94 -9.54
N GLN A 133 -7.72 14.10 -9.90
CA GLN A 133 -7.97 12.93 -10.75
C GLN A 133 -8.08 11.63 -9.95
N ILE A 134 -7.98 11.72 -8.64
CA ILE A 134 -8.06 10.53 -7.77
C ILE A 134 -9.52 10.10 -7.55
#